data_889ac84b46b376ec65bb10b63896ea3a
#
_entry.id   889ac84b46b376ec65bb10b63896ea3a
#
_cell.length_a   1.000
_cell.length_b   1.000
_cell.length_c   1.000
_cell.angle_alpha   90.00
_cell.angle_beta   90.00
_cell.angle_gamma   90.00
#
_symmetry.space_group_name_H-M   'P 1'
#
loop_
_entity.id
_entity.type
_entity.pdbx_description
1 polymer ?
#
loop_
_entity_poly.entity_id
_entity_poly.type
_entity_poly.pdbx_seq_one_letter_code
_entity_poly.pdbx_strand_id
1 'polypeptide(L)'
;MMINPEYANPILELANLCTKKDIPFTLNVLWDGLQIRFPWHSGDMACHAGTFGHTGGCVESYKFPWDEDDVSVLEPEEAVELLFDLYNA
;
A
#
# COMPACT_ATOMS: atom_id res chain seq x y z
N MET A 1 14.36 10.35 -11.94
CA MET A 1 14.52 9.37 -10.86
C MET A 1 14.06 8.01 -11.35
N MET A 2 14.83 6.99 -11.09
CA MET A 2 14.52 5.64 -11.55
C MET A 2 13.80 4.86 -10.45
N ILE A 3 12.64 4.31 -10.79
CA ILE A 3 11.89 3.46 -9.87
C ILE A 3 12.59 2.09 -9.80
N ASN A 4 12.80 1.60 -8.57
CA ASN A 4 13.32 0.26 -8.36
C ASN A 4 12.17 -0.74 -8.45
N PRO A 5 12.19 -1.68 -9.42
CA PRO A 5 11.10 -2.66 -9.58
C PRO A 5 10.86 -3.50 -8.33
N GLU A 6 11.88 -3.78 -7.55
CA GLU A 6 11.75 -4.54 -6.31
C GLU A 6 10.82 -3.84 -5.31
N TYR A 7 10.86 -2.50 -5.28
CA TYR A 7 10.02 -1.72 -4.40
C TYR A 7 8.64 -1.45 -5.01
N ALA A 8 8.58 -1.27 -6.32
CA ALA A 8 7.32 -1.04 -7.01
C ALA A 8 6.41 -2.27 -7.02
N ASN A 9 6.98 -3.46 -7.14
CA ASN A 9 6.23 -4.70 -7.30
C ASN A 9 5.22 -4.98 -6.17
N PRO A 10 5.54 -4.82 -4.89
CA PRO A 10 4.55 -5.04 -3.83
C PRO A 10 3.33 -4.13 -3.95
N ILE A 11 3.54 -2.87 -4.33
CA ILE A 11 2.45 -1.92 -4.52
C ILE A 11 1.62 -2.26 -5.77
N LEU A 12 2.27 -2.67 -6.85
CA LEU A 12 1.57 -3.10 -8.06
C LEU A 12 0.75 -4.37 -7.81
N GLU A 13 1.28 -5.30 -7.03
CA GLU A 13 0.54 -6.49 -6.62
C GLU A 13 -0.69 -6.11 -5.79
N LEU A 14 -0.52 -5.20 -4.82
CA LEU A 14 -1.63 -4.70 -4.01
C LEU A 14 -2.68 -4.01 -4.88
N ALA A 15 -2.26 -3.17 -5.82
CA ALA A 15 -3.17 -2.49 -6.74
C ALA A 15 -3.98 -3.50 -7.56
N ASN A 16 -3.33 -4.56 -8.04
CA ASN A 16 -3.99 -5.63 -8.78
C ASN A 16 -5.04 -6.33 -7.93
N LEU A 17 -4.71 -6.63 -6.68
CA LEU A 17 -5.64 -7.26 -5.75
C LEU A 17 -6.82 -6.34 -5.42
N CYS A 18 -6.57 -5.04 -5.26
CA CYS A 18 -7.63 -4.05 -5.05
C CYS A 18 -8.56 -3.98 -6.27
N THR A 19 -8.00 -4.02 -7.48
CA THR A 19 -8.80 -4.01 -8.71
C THR A 19 -9.73 -5.22 -8.76
N LYS A 20 -9.25 -6.39 -8.40
CA LYS A 20 -10.05 -7.61 -8.38
C LYS A 20 -11.19 -7.56 -7.36
N LYS A 21 -11.05 -6.77 -6.32
CA LYS A 21 -12.06 -6.62 -5.26
C LYS A 21 -12.86 -5.33 -5.38
N ASP A 22 -12.69 -4.60 -6.47
CA ASP A 22 -13.39 -3.34 -6.74
C ASP A 22 -13.17 -2.28 -5.64
N ILE A 23 -11.95 -2.23 -5.09
CA ILE A 23 -11.58 -1.22 -4.09
C ILE A 23 -10.93 -0.04 -4.82
N PRO A 24 -11.51 1.17 -4.72
CA PRO A 24 -10.93 2.34 -5.38
C PRO A 24 -9.58 2.75 -4.77
N PHE A 25 -8.65 3.12 -5.65
CA PHE A 25 -7.32 3.57 -5.23
C PHE A 25 -6.71 4.48 -6.30
N THR A 26 -5.64 5.18 -5.92
CA THR A 26 -4.77 5.90 -6.86
C THR A 26 -3.32 5.50 -6.59
N LEU A 27 -2.49 5.56 -7.62
CA LEU A 27 -1.06 5.25 -7.51
C LEU A 27 -0.25 6.51 -7.74
N ASN A 28 0.79 6.69 -6.94
CA ASN A 28 1.74 7.79 -7.07
C ASN A 28 3.16 7.25 -7.03
N VAL A 29 4.06 7.89 -7.77
CA VAL A 29 5.49 7.64 -7.63
C VAL A 29 5.97 8.36 -6.37
N LEU A 30 6.66 7.63 -5.51
CA LEU A 30 7.23 8.18 -4.28
C LEU A 30 8.67 7.72 -4.18
N TRP A 31 9.60 8.66 -4.41
CA TRP A 31 11.05 8.39 -4.44
C TRP A 31 11.38 7.30 -5.47
N ASP A 32 12.00 6.21 -5.06
CA ASP A 32 12.38 5.09 -5.94
C ASP A 32 11.36 3.95 -5.93
N GLY A 33 10.18 4.19 -5.37
CA GLY A 33 9.10 3.22 -5.30
C GLY A 33 7.74 3.81 -5.61
N LEU A 34 6.70 3.22 -5.04
CA LEU A 34 5.32 3.62 -5.29
C LEU A 34 4.57 3.80 -3.97
N GLN A 35 3.53 4.63 -4.04
CA GLN A 35 2.56 4.84 -2.98
C GLN A 35 1.18 4.56 -3.54
N ILE A 36 0.35 3.84 -2.78
CA ILE A 36 -1.07 3.66 -3.09
C ILE A 36 -1.89 4.43 -2.08
N ARG A 37 -2.83 5.23 -2.57
CA ARG A 37 -3.72 6.05 -1.75
C ARG A 37 -5.17 5.70 -2.07
N PHE A 38 -6.07 6.04 -1.15
CA PHE A 38 -7.46 5.66 -1.24
C PHE A 38 -8.36 6.89 -1.08
N PRO A 39 -9.29 7.14 -2.03
CA PRO A 39 -10.17 8.30 -1.92
C PRO A 39 -11.15 8.22 -0.73
N TRP A 40 -11.33 7.02 -0.18
CA TRP A 40 -12.27 6.76 0.91
C TRP A 40 -11.60 6.66 2.28
N HIS A 41 -10.27 6.86 2.38
CA HIS A 41 -9.52 6.75 3.64
C HIS A 41 -8.30 7.68 3.61
N SER A 42 -7.95 8.25 4.75
CA SER A 42 -6.81 9.18 4.84
C SER A 42 -5.45 8.49 4.88
N GLY A 43 -5.41 7.20 5.18
CA GLY A 43 -4.17 6.43 5.21
C GLY A 43 -3.63 6.12 3.83
N ASP A 44 -2.39 5.67 3.80
CA ASP A 44 -1.73 5.25 2.56
C ASP A 44 -0.83 4.04 2.82
N MET A 45 -0.43 3.41 1.74
CA MET A 45 0.55 2.32 1.81
C MET A 45 1.64 2.60 0.78
N ALA A 46 2.88 2.28 1.12
CA ALA A 46 4.02 2.61 0.26
C ALA A 46 5.12 1.55 0.35
N CYS A 47 5.95 1.52 -0.67
CA CYS A 47 7.18 0.73 -0.68
C CYS A 47 8.25 1.51 -1.45
N HIS A 48 9.30 1.89 -0.76
CA HIS A 48 10.48 2.55 -1.31
C HIS A 48 11.65 2.32 -0.36
N ALA A 49 12.83 2.79 -0.68
CA ALA A 49 14.04 2.53 0.12
C ALA A 49 13.93 2.98 1.58
N GLY A 50 13.05 3.95 1.87
CA GLY A 50 12.84 4.46 3.23
C GLY A 50 11.74 3.78 4.01
N THR A 51 10.99 2.82 3.44
CA THR A 51 9.90 2.15 4.14
C THR A 51 10.38 0.89 4.84
N PHE A 52 9.72 0.54 5.95
CA PHE A 52 9.95 -0.73 6.60
C PHE A 52 9.41 -1.88 5.73
N GLY A 53 10.13 -3.00 5.70
CA GLY A 53 9.71 -4.17 4.93
C GLY A 53 9.99 -4.11 3.43
N HIS A 54 10.62 -3.03 2.92
CA HIS A 54 10.87 -2.87 1.49
C HIS A 54 11.73 -3.98 0.89
N THR A 55 12.64 -4.56 1.67
CA THR A 55 13.48 -5.67 1.23
C THR A 55 12.80 -7.02 1.29
N GLY A 56 11.66 -7.13 1.95
CA GLY A 56 10.91 -8.36 2.11
C GLY A 56 9.66 -8.47 1.23
N GLY A 57 9.50 -7.56 0.28
CA GLY A 57 8.32 -7.57 -0.58
C GLY A 57 7.04 -7.14 0.12
N CYS A 58 7.16 -6.40 1.20
CA CYS A 58 6.04 -5.92 2.00
C CYS A 58 5.76 -4.44 1.74
N VAL A 59 4.55 -4.01 2.08
CA VAL A 59 4.16 -2.61 2.04
C VAL A 59 4.14 -2.03 3.44
N GLU A 60 4.51 -0.76 3.59
CA GLU A 60 4.38 -0.04 4.84
C GLU A 60 3.02 0.66 4.83
N SER A 61 2.17 0.31 5.79
CA SER A 61 0.85 0.87 5.94
C SER A 61 0.88 1.98 6.98
N TYR A 62 0.32 3.14 6.65
CA TYR A 62 0.27 4.31 7.52
C TYR A 62 -1.17 4.76 7.72
N LYS A 63 -1.54 4.99 8.97
CA LYS A 63 -2.88 5.42 9.40
C LYS A 63 -3.99 4.39 9.13
N PHE A 64 -3.66 3.13 9.18
CA PHE A 64 -4.64 2.04 9.10
C PHE A 64 -4.62 1.22 10.40
N PRO A 65 -5.76 0.70 10.80
CA PRO A 65 -7.09 0.80 10.19
C PRO A 65 -7.83 2.12 10.48
N TRP A 66 -7.38 2.88 11.46
CA TRP A 66 -8.01 4.13 11.87
C TRP A 66 -7.06 5.29 11.60
N ASP A 67 -7.57 6.51 11.70
CA ASP A 67 -6.79 7.74 11.44
C ASP A 67 -5.80 8.02 12.59
N GLU A 68 -4.94 7.06 12.89
CA GLU A 68 -3.89 7.15 13.91
C GLU A 68 -2.51 7.11 13.24
N ASP A 69 -1.48 7.56 13.96
CA ASP A 69 -0.10 7.57 13.44
C ASP A 69 0.57 6.18 13.54
N ASP A 70 -0.21 5.14 13.33
CA ASP A 70 0.29 3.77 13.36
C ASP A 70 0.94 3.39 12.03
N VAL A 71 2.07 2.71 12.14
CA VAL A 71 2.80 2.16 10.99
C VAL A 71 2.84 0.64 11.15
N SER A 72 2.42 -0.06 10.10
CA SER A 72 2.44 -1.52 10.06
C SER A 72 3.12 -1.98 8.78
N VAL A 73 3.74 -3.16 8.83
CA VAL A 73 4.35 -3.80 7.66
C VAL A 73 3.49 -4.99 7.31
N LEU A 74 2.98 -5.01 6.08
CA LEU A 74 2.03 -6.02 5.63
C LEU A 74 2.48 -6.62 4.29
N GLU A 75 2.20 -7.89 4.10
CA GLU A 75 2.26 -8.47 2.76
C GLU A 75 1.08 -7.95 1.94
N PRO A 76 1.20 -7.85 0.60
CA PRO A 76 0.09 -7.33 -0.22
C PRO A 76 -1.24 -8.05 0.01
N GLU A 77 -1.21 -9.34 0.23
CA GLU A 77 -2.43 -10.13 0.48
C GLU A 77 -3.08 -9.79 1.81
N GLU A 78 -2.28 -9.57 2.86
CA GLU A 78 -2.78 -9.11 4.15
C GLU A 78 -3.35 -7.70 4.03
N ALA A 79 -2.67 -6.84 3.28
CA ALA A 79 -3.08 -5.46 3.09
C ALA A 79 -4.43 -5.37 2.38
N VAL A 80 -4.65 -6.16 1.32
CA VAL A 80 -5.92 -6.11 0.60
C VAL A 80 -7.08 -6.62 1.45
N GLU A 81 -6.85 -7.60 2.31
CA GLU A 81 -7.90 -8.08 3.23
C GLU A 81 -8.32 -6.99 4.20
N LEU A 82 -7.35 -6.27 4.77
CA LEU A 82 -7.63 -5.13 5.65
C LEU A 82 -8.42 -4.05 4.92
N LEU A 83 -8.00 -3.71 3.71
CA LEU A 83 -8.66 -2.69 2.89
C LEU A 83 -10.08 -3.09 2.51
N PHE A 84 -10.28 -4.35 2.16
CA PHE A 84 -11.60 -4.87 1.80
C PHE A 84 -12.57 -4.76 2.96
N ASP A 85 -12.14 -5.16 4.15
CA ASP A 85 -12.97 -5.09 5.36
C ASP A 85 -13.33 -3.65 5.70
N LEU A 86 -12.38 -2.72 5.60
CA LEU A 86 -12.62 -1.31 5.89
C LEU A 86 -13.54 -0.65 4.85
N TYR A 87 -13.32 -0.94 3.58
CA TYR A 87 -14.10 -0.34 2.50
C TYR A 87 -15.55 -0.81 2.52
N ASN A 88 -15.80 -2.03 2.93
CA ASN A 88 -17.13 -2.63 2.98
C ASN A 88 -17.79 -2.57 4.38
N ALA A 89 -17.16 -1.89 5.31
CA ALA A 89 -17.69 -1.75 6.66
C ALA A 89 -18.93 -0.83 6.71
#